data_8f9223c417e6352d7f4a0b3faba9f61e
#
_entry.id   8f9223c417e6352d7f4a0b3faba9f61e
#
_cell.length_a   1.000
_cell.length_b   1.000
_cell.length_c   1.000
_cell.angle_alpha   90.00
_cell.angle_beta   90.00
_cell.angle_gamma   90.00
#
_symmetry.space_group_name_H-M   'P 1'
#
loop_
_entity.id
_entity.type
_entity.pdbx_description
1 polymer ?
#
loop_
_entity_poly.entity_id
_entity_poly.type
_entity_poly.pdbx_seq_one_letter_code
_entity_poly.pdbx_strand_id
1 'polypeptide(L)'
;LCCLFLFQAANMGVADYAFELGKDIGLDKNEISNLLTIANFISILGGVLVYIIGIKFGRTIPLCFGICTAAVFTYLLHYSDNVNNYFIANTMTGIAWGFTIPYLLGLCATFDKFGQMAALAGFISKLGLASGPLIGALFIMTQGFSFIINLATIALIIALLFGAYVGMKKEN
;
A
#
# COMPACT_ATOMS: atom_id res chain seq x y z
N LEU A 1 -13.08 2.09 7.56
CA LEU A 1 -13.29 1.35 6.30
C LEU A 1 -12.78 2.13 5.08
N CYS A 2 -13.10 3.43 4.91
CA CYS A 2 -12.61 4.21 3.76
C CYS A 2 -11.07 4.22 3.67
N CYS A 3 -10.37 4.41 4.81
CA CYS A 3 -8.92 4.35 4.87
C CYS A 3 -8.39 2.99 4.37
N LEU A 4 -8.99 1.88 4.81
CA LEU A 4 -8.62 0.53 4.40
C LEU A 4 -8.83 0.30 2.90
N PHE A 5 -9.97 0.75 2.36
CA PHE A 5 -10.28 0.67 0.94
C PHE A 5 -9.25 1.42 0.09
N LEU A 6 -9.04 2.71 0.41
CA LEU A 6 -8.12 3.57 -0.34
C LEU A 6 -6.67 3.06 -0.28
N PHE A 7 -6.23 2.61 0.90
CA PHE A 7 -4.90 2.04 1.07
C PHE A 7 -4.69 0.79 0.22
N GLN A 8 -5.67 -0.13 0.22
CA GLN A 8 -5.59 -1.36 -0.58
C GLN A 8 -5.67 -1.07 -2.08
N ALA A 9 -6.59 -0.20 -2.50
CA ALA A 9 -6.74 0.17 -3.91
C ALA A 9 -5.48 0.84 -4.46
N ALA A 10 -4.90 1.78 -3.71
CA ALA A 10 -3.69 2.48 -4.12
C ALA A 10 -2.49 1.54 -4.26
N ASN A 11 -2.24 0.71 -3.25
CA ASN A 11 -1.09 -0.20 -3.28
C ASN A 11 -1.22 -1.24 -4.39
N MET A 12 -2.40 -1.88 -4.53
CA MET A 12 -2.58 -2.91 -5.55
C MET A 12 -2.65 -2.32 -6.96
N GLY A 13 -3.21 -1.11 -7.10
CA GLY A 13 -3.25 -0.37 -8.36
C GLY A 13 -1.86 -0.03 -8.93
N VAL A 14 -0.82 -0.01 -8.09
CA VAL A 14 0.56 0.18 -8.53
C VAL A 14 1.31 -1.14 -8.61
N ALA A 15 1.13 -2.03 -7.62
CA ALA A 15 1.85 -3.29 -7.55
C ALA A 15 1.60 -4.22 -8.75
N ASP A 16 0.35 -4.29 -9.22
CA ASP A 16 -0.03 -5.14 -10.37
C ASP A 16 0.61 -4.66 -11.68
N TYR A 17 0.93 -3.36 -11.77
CA TYR A 17 1.59 -2.77 -12.95
C TYR A 17 3.11 -2.61 -12.79
N ALA A 18 3.69 -3.07 -11.69
CA ALA A 18 5.13 -2.96 -11.47
C ALA A 18 5.94 -3.65 -12.57
N PHE A 19 5.46 -4.79 -13.07
CA PHE A 19 6.13 -5.52 -14.15
C PHE A 19 6.12 -4.74 -15.49
N GLU A 20 4.99 -4.15 -15.85
CA GLU A 20 4.83 -3.32 -17.02
C GLU A 20 5.67 -2.05 -16.94
N LEU A 21 5.71 -1.41 -15.75
CA LEU A 21 6.58 -0.27 -15.50
C LEU A 21 8.06 -0.65 -15.67
N GLY A 22 8.48 -1.83 -15.22
CA GLY A 22 9.82 -2.35 -15.43
C GLY A 22 10.18 -2.50 -16.91
N LYS A 23 9.23 -2.94 -17.74
CA LYS A 23 9.42 -3.00 -19.21
C LYS A 23 9.50 -1.61 -19.84
N ASP A 24 8.67 -0.68 -19.40
CA ASP A 24 8.61 0.69 -19.92
C ASP A 24 9.94 1.43 -19.72
N ILE A 25 10.62 1.17 -18.61
CA ILE A 25 11.97 1.69 -18.34
C ILE A 25 13.11 0.88 -18.98
N GLY A 26 12.79 -0.13 -19.79
CA GLY A 26 13.74 -0.87 -20.61
C GLY A 26 14.44 -2.06 -19.94
N LEU A 27 13.94 -2.55 -18.78
CA LEU A 27 14.47 -3.75 -18.13
C LEU A 27 14.07 -5.03 -18.86
N ASP A 28 14.98 -6.03 -18.87
CA ASP A 28 14.66 -7.36 -19.38
C ASP A 28 13.70 -8.11 -18.45
N LYS A 29 12.90 -9.01 -19.03
CA LYS A 29 11.90 -9.81 -18.30
C LYS A 29 12.48 -10.56 -17.11
N ASN A 30 13.69 -11.12 -17.25
CA ASN A 30 14.34 -11.88 -16.19
C ASN A 30 14.81 -10.95 -15.06
N GLU A 31 15.33 -9.77 -15.41
CA GLU A 31 15.74 -8.74 -14.44
C GLU A 31 14.55 -8.27 -13.62
N ILE A 32 13.43 -7.92 -14.27
CA ILE A 32 12.19 -7.51 -13.60
C ILE A 32 11.72 -8.60 -12.63
N SER A 33 11.64 -9.84 -13.12
CA SER A 33 11.18 -10.97 -12.30
C SER A 33 12.07 -11.19 -11.08
N ASN A 34 13.38 -11.10 -11.24
CA ASN A 34 14.34 -11.24 -10.14
C ASN A 34 14.20 -10.10 -9.12
N LEU A 35 14.16 -8.85 -9.60
CA LEU A 35 14.03 -7.67 -8.73
C LEU A 35 12.72 -7.72 -7.92
N LEU A 36 11.59 -7.99 -8.57
CA LEU A 36 10.30 -8.07 -7.90
C LEU A 36 10.20 -9.27 -6.97
N THR A 37 10.82 -10.40 -7.31
CA THR A 37 10.88 -11.57 -6.43
C THR A 37 11.65 -11.24 -5.14
N ILE A 38 12.84 -10.64 -5.27
CA ILE A 38 13.65 -10.23 -4.13
C ILE A 38 12.92 -9.18 -3.30
N ALA A 39 12.30 -8.19 -3.94
CA ALA A 39 11.49 -7.17 -3.28
C ALA A 39 10.34 -7.78 -2.46
N ASN A 40 9.62 -8.78 -3.01
CA ASN A 40 8.55 -9.47 -2.32
C ASN A 40 9.06 -10.28 -1.11
N PHE A 41 10.21 -10.96 -1.21
CA PHE A 41 10.81 -11.63 -0.06
C PHE A 41 11.21 -10.64 1.05
N ILE A 42 11.81 -9.52 0.70
CA ILE A 42 12.18 -8.47 1.68
C ILE A 42 10.92 -7.86 2.31
N SER A 43 9.83 -7.77 1.57
CA SER A 43 8.54 -7.21 2.05
C SER A 43 7.96 -7.96 3.25
N ILE A 44 8.35 -9.23 3.47
CA ILE A 44 8.02 -10.01 4.68
C ILE A 44 8.46 -9.29 5.96
N LEU A 45 9.51 -8.48 5.89
CA LEU A 45 9.99 -7.67 7.02
C LEU A 45 8.92 -6.73 7.55
N GLY A 46 7.95 -6.29 6.73
CA GLY A 46 6.80 -5.51 7.19
C GLY A 46 6.00 -6.23 8.30
N GLY A 47 5.73 -7.53 8.11
CA GLY A 47 5.06 -8.34 9.14
C GLY A 47 5.94 -8.57 10.38
N VAL A 48 7.24 -8.74 10.21
CA VAL A 48 8.20 -8.90 11.33
C VAL A 48 8.24 -7.61 12.16
N LEU A 49 8.22 -6.44 11.53
CA LEU A 49 8.17 -5.15 12.23
C LEU A 49 6.88 -5.01 13.06
N VAL A 50 5.74 -5.48 12.56
CA VAL A 50 4.49 -5.50 13.34
C VAL A 50 4.64 -6.35 14.60
N TYR A 51 5.26 -7.52 14.48
CA TYR A 51 5.50 -8.40 15.62
C TYR A 51 6.40 -7.74 16.69
N ILE A 52 7.46 -7.04 16.26
CA ILE A 52 8.42 -6.37 17.17
C ILE A 52 7.78 -5.14 17.84
N ILE A 53 7.11 -4.31 17.06
CA ILE A 53 6.52 -3.04 17.52
C ILE A 53 5.23 -3.29 18.30
N GLY A 54 4.38 -4.18 17.81
CA GLY A 54 3.09 -4.48 18.41
C GLY A 54 2.24 -3.22 18.60
N ILE A 55 1.69 -3.07 19.79
CA ILE A 55 0.86 -1.91 20.18
C ILE A 55 1.58 -0.96 21.16
N LYS A 56 2.92 -1.03 21.26
CA LYS A 56 3.72 -0.24 22.21
C LYS A 56 3.54 1.27 22.04
N PHE A 57 3.29 1.71 20.80
CA PHE A 57 3.07 3.12 20.44
C PHE A 57 1.60 3.41 20.08
N GLY A 58 0.65 2.62 20.61
CA GLY A 58 -0.73 2.63 20.12
C GLY A 58 -0.87 2.02 18.73
N ARG A 59 -2.01 2.23 18.09
CA ARG A 59 -2.25 1.75 16.71
C ARG A 59 -2.12 2.88 15.69
N THR A 60 -2.39 4.10 16.08
CA THR A 60 -2.45 5.27 15.19
C THR A 60 -1.08 5.68 14.67
N ILE A 61 -0.05 5.72 15.54
CA ILE A 61 1.30 6.15 15.15
C ILE A 61 1.91 5.18 14.11
N PRO A 62 1.95 3.84 14.36
CA PRO A 62 2.46 2.91 13.36
C PRO A 62 1.64 2.93 12.07
N LEU A 63 0.30 3.07 12.15
CA LEU A 63 -0.57 3.17 11.00
C LEU A 63 -0.20 4.37 10.12
N CYS A 64 -0.09 5.56 10.71
CA CYS A 64 0.27 6.78 9.98
C CYS A 64 1.66 6.68 9.37
N PHE A 65 2.63 6.12 10.11
CA PHE A 65 3.97 5.89 9.61
C PHE A 65 3.98 4.96 8.39
N GLY A 66 3.25 3.85 8.46
CA GLY A 66 3.17 2.89 7.36
C GLY A 66 2.51 3.47 6.11
N ILE A 67 1.39 4.21 6.25
CA ILE A 67 0.73 4.86 5.11
C ILE A 67 1.61 5.97 4.52
N CYS A 68 2.29 6.75 5.36
CA CYS A 68 3.22 7.79 4.90
C CYS A 68 4.38 7.17 4.11
N THR A 69 4.97 6.08 4.62
CA THR A 69 6.02 5.32 3.92
C THR A 69 5.50 4.81 2.57
N ALA A 70 4.31 4.22 2.52
CA ALA A 70 3.70 3.77 1.26
C ALA A 70 3.55 4.93 0.28
N ALA A 71 3.05 6.10 0.70
CA ALA A 71 2.85 7.26 -0.17
C ALA A 71 4.18 7.80 -0.73
N VAL A 72 5.21 7.93 0.10
CA VAL A 72 6.54 8.40 -0.32
C VAL A 72 7.15 7.47 -1.35
N PHE A 73 7.15 6.15 -1.09
CA PHE A 73 7.79 5.19 -2.00
C PHE A 73 6.93 4.89 -3.24
N THR A 74 5.59 5.03 -3.17
CA THR A 74 4.76 5.05 -4.38
C THR A 74 5.11 6.24 -5.25
N TYR A 75 5.29 7.44 -4.69
CA TYR A 75 5.72 8.61 -5.45
C TYR A 75 7.13 8.46 -6.03
N LEU A 76 8.04 7.75 -5.35
CA LEU A 76 9.40 7.47 -5.84
C LEU A 76 9.41 6.70 -7.17
N LEU A 77 8.32 5.97 -7.50
CA LEU A 77 8.19 5.29 -8.79
C LEU A 77 8.21 6.24 -10.01
N HIS A 78 7.99 7.55 -9.83
CA HIS A 78 8.22 8.54 -10.88
C HIS A 78 9.69 8.61 -11.34
N TYR A 79 10.61 8.16 -10.51
CA TYR A 79 12.06 8.17 -10.79
C TYR A 79 12.59 6.76 -11.07
N SER A 80 11.73 5.88 -11.58
CA SER A 80 12.06 4.47 -11.87
C SER A 80 13.01 4.26 -13.04
N ASP A 81 13.32 5.30 -13.83
CA ASP A 81 14.38 5.25 -14.86
C ASP A 81 15.72 4.79 -14.25
N ASN A 82 15.93 5.02 -12.98
CA ASN A 82 17.00 4.40 -12.21
C ASN A 82 16.50 3.08 -11.61
N VAL A 83 17.12 1.97 -12.00
CA VAL A 83 16.78 0.60 -11.54
C VAL A 83 16.81 0.48 -10.01
N ASN A 84 17.74 1.19 -9.35
CA ASN A 84 17.79 1.18 -7.88
C ASN A 84 16.53 1.83 -7.27
N ASN A 85 16.05 2.93 -7.86
CA ASN A 85 14.82 3.58 -7.40
C ASN A 85 13.60 2.68 -7.63
N TYR A 86 13.54 2.01 -8.78
CA TYR A 86 12.50 1.02 -9.07
C TYR A 86 12.49 -0.10 -8.03
N PHE A 87 13.64 -0.69 -7.74
CA PHE A 87 13.78 -1.76 -6.76
C PHE A 87 13.42 -1.30 -5.33
N ILE A 88 13.97 -0.16 -4.89
CA ILE A 88 13.74 0.40 -3.56
C ILE A 88 12.26 0.76 -3.39
N ALA A 89 11.64 1.41 -4.38
CA ALA A 89 10.24 1.80 -4.32
C ALA A 89 9.32 0.58 -4.18
N ASN A 90 9.49 -0.45 -5.03
CA ASN A 90 8.69 -1.68 -4.94
C ASN A 90 8.92 -2.43 -3.61
N THR A 91 10.15 -2.51 -3.13
CA THR A 91 10.48 -3.15 -1.85
C THR A 91 9.83 -2.42 -0.68
N MET A 92 9.97 -1.11 -0.62
CA MET A 92 9.49 -0.31 0.51
C MET A 92 7.97 -0.19 0.52
N THR A 93 7.30 -0.11 -0.65
CA THR A 93 5.84 -0.18 -0.71
C THR A 93 5.32 -1.53 -0.23
N GLY A 94 5.99 -2.63 -0.56
CA GLY A 94 5.66 -3.97 -0.06
C GLY A 94 5.84 -4.09 1.45
N ILE A 95 6.96 -3.59 2.02
CA ILE A 95 7.18 -3.54 3.47
C ILE A 95 6.08 -2.71 4.14
N ALA A 96 5.79 -1.52 3.60
CA ALA A 96 4.76 -0.63 4.13
C ALA A 96 3.38 -1.28 4.09
N TRP A 97 3.06 -2.03 3.04
CA TRP A 97 1.80 -2.79 2.93
C TRP A 97 1.70 -3.86 4.02
N GLY A 98 2.70 -4.73 4.14
CA GLY A 98 2.74 -5.79 5.15
C GLY A 98 2.73 -5.26 6.59
N PHE A 99 3.32 -4.08 6.82
CA PHE A 99 3.32 -3.38 8.10
C PHE A 99 1.98 -2.73 8.43
N THR A 100 1.33 -2.07 7.47
CA THR A 100 0.15 -1.21 7.70
C THR A 100 -1.15 -2.02 7.85
N ILE A 101 -1.32 -3.11 7.08
CA ILE A 101 -2.57 -3.88 7.07
C ILE A 101 -2.98 -4.41 8.43
N PRO A 102 -2.10 -5.02 9.26
CA PRO A 102 -2.49 -5.47 10.60
C PRO A 102 -3.00 -4.34 11.50
N TYR A 103 -2.41 -3.15 11.41
CA TYR A 103 -2.89 -1.98 12.19
C TYR A 103 -4.24 -1.47 11.69
N LEU A 104 -4.48 -1.43 10.37
CA LEU A 104 -5.78 -1.08 9.79
C LEU A 104 -6.89 -2.04 10.22
N LEU A 105 -6.64 -3.34 10.12
CA LEU A 105 -7.58 -4.37 10.56
C LEU A 105 -7.77 -4.33 12.08
N GLY A 106 -6.68 -4.15 12.83
CA GLY A 106 -6.72 -3.97 14.27
C GLY A 106 -7.54 -2.75 14.70
N LEU A 107 -7.44 -1.63 13.97
CA LEU A 107 -8.26 -0.45 14.21
C LEU A 107 -9.75 -0.73 13.90
N CYS A 108 -10.06 -1.42 12.81
CA CYS A 108 -11.43 -1.83 12.49
C CYS A 108 -12.01 -2.73 13.59
N ALA A 109 -11.21 -3.67 14.11
CA ALA A 109 -11.62 -4.57 15.17
C ALA A 109 -11.98 -3.85 16.50
N THR A 110 -11.44 -2.64 16.75
CA THR A 110 -11.82 -1.86 17.93
C THR A 110 -13.27 -1.36 17.92
N PHE A 111 -13.91 -1.35 16.76
CA PHE A 111 -15.31 -0.97 16.58
C PHE A 111 -16.23 -2.19 16.45
N ASP A 112 -15.66 -3.40 16.56
CA ASP A 112 -16.42 -4.64 16.41
C ASP A 112 -17.07 -5.06 17.72
N LYS A 113 -18.39 -5.27 17.68
CA LYS A 113 -19.14 -5.77 18.82
C LYS A 113 -19.60 -7.23 18.65
N PHE A 114 -19.82 -7.67 17.41
CA PHE A 114 -20.44 -8.96 17.10
C PHE A 114 -19.82 -9.67 15.87
N GLY A 115 -18.58 -9.36 15.50
CA GLY A 115 -17.91 -9.91 14.31
C GLY A 115 -18.29 -9.25 12.98
N GLN A 116 -19.27 -8.37 12.97
CA GLN A 116 -19.77 -7.71 11.75
C GLN A 116 -18.74 -6.75 11.14
N MET A 117 -18.02 -6.00 11.99
CA MET A 117 -17.01 -5.06 11.53
C MET A 117 -15.80 -5.77 10.97
N ALA A 118 -15.41 -6.91 11.54
CA ALA A 118 -14.31 -7.73 11.02
C ALA A 118 -14.65 -8.29 9.63
N ALA A 119 -15.87 -8.82 9.46
CA ALA A 119 -16.35 -9.32 8.16
C ALA A 119 -16.41 -8.20 7.11
N LEU A 120 -16.95 -7.03 7.47
CA LEU A 120 -17.02 -5.88 6.58
C LEU A 120 -15.63 -5.34 6.22
N ALA A 121 -14.70 -5.30 7.16
CA ALA A 121 -13.31 -4.91 6.90
C ALA A 121 -12.64 -5.87 5.92
N GLY A 122 -12.85 -7.18 6.08
CA GLY A 122 -12.38 -8.20 5.14
C GLY A 122 -12.94 -7.99 3.73
N PHE A 123 -14.24 -7.75 3.59
CA PHE A 123 -14.88 -7.47 2.31
C PHE A 123 -14.33 -6.19 1.67
N ILE A 124 -14.29 -5.10 2.41
CA ILE A 124 -13.78 -3.79 1.92
C ILE A 124 -12.31 -3.88 1.53
N SER A 125 -11.50 -4.64 2.28
CA SER A 125 -10.11 -4.90 1.93
C SER A 125 -9.99 -5.59 0.56
N LYS A 126 -10.78 -6.63 0.31
CA LYS A 126 -10.79 -7.33 -0.99
C LYS A 126 -11.33 -6.47 -2.12
N LEU A 127 -12.35 -5.67 -1.85
CA LEU A 127 -12.89 -4.72 -2.81
C LEU A 127 -11.84 -3.67 -3.21
N GLY A 128 -11.06 -3.16 -2.25
CA GLY A 128 -9.93 -2.26 -2.52
C GLY A 128 -8.88 -2.91 -3.40
N LEU A 129 -8.46 -4.14 -3.06
CA LEU A 129 -7.49 -4.91 -3.87
C LEU A 129 -7.96 -5.11 -5.32
N ALA A 130 -9.24 -5.35 -5.54
CA ALA A 130 -9.79 -5.56 -6.88
C ALA A 130 -9.95 -4.24 -7.67
N SER A 131 -10.32 -3.14 -6.99
CA SER A 131 -10.60 -1.86 -7.65
C SER A 131 -9.34 -1.15 -8.13
N GLY A 132 -8.20 -1.30 -7.45
CA GLY A 132 -6.93 -0.68 -7.85
C GLY A 132 -6.49 -1.08 -9.25
N PRO A 133 -6.28 -2.37 -9.55
CA PRO A 133 -5.91 -2.84 -10.88
C PRO A 133 -6.94 -2.49 -11.95
N LEU A 134 -8.24 -2.54 -11.61
CA LEU A 134 -9.32 -2.17 -12.53
C LEU A 134 -9.20 -0.69 -12.96
N ILE A 135 -8.97 0.21 -12.01
CA ILE A 135 -8.74 1.63 -12.31
C ILE A 135 -7.46 1.79 -13.14
N GLY A 136 -6.39 1.09 -12.77
CA GLY A 136 -5.15 1.07 -13.54
C GLY A 136 -5.37 0.64 -14.99
N ALA A 137 -6.12 -0.45 -15.22
CA ALA A 137 -6.43 -0.94 -16.57
C ALA A 137 -7.18 0.10 -17.43
N LEU A 138 -8.09 0.87 -16.82
CA LEU A 138 -8.87 1.89 -17.54
C LEU A 138 -8.02 3.09 -18.00
N PHE A 139 -6.97 3.43 -17.25
CA PHE A 139 -6.23 4.67 -17.48
C PHE A 139 -4.81 4.48 -18.00
N ILE A 140 -4.17 3.31 -17.81
CA ILE A 140 -2.76 3.09 -18.18
C ILE A 140 -2.51 3.33 -19.68
N MET A 141 -3.42 2.87 -20.53
CA MET A 141 -3.29 3.00 -21.98
C MET A 141 -3.49 4.43 -22.48
N THR A 142 -4.22 5.27 -21.75
CA THR A 142 -4.58 6.63 -22.16
C THR A 142 -3.77 7.71 -21.45
N GLN A 143 -3.40 7.48 -20.20
CA GLN A 143 -2.77 8.49 -19.32
C GLN A 143 -1.35 8.08 -18.87
N GLY A 144 -0.97 6.81 -19.09
CA GLY A 144 0.34 6.28 -18.72
C GLY A 144 0.54 6.03 -17.22
N PHE A 145 1.75 5.55 -16.87
CA PHE A 145 2.11 5.17 -15.51
C PHE A 145 2.12 6.35 -14.54
N SER A 146 2.59 7.53 -14.98
CA SER A 146 2.65 8.72 -14.13
C SER A 146 1.29 9.11 -13.56
N PHE A 147 0.21 8.95 -14.32
CA PHE A 147 -1.14 9.22 -13.85
C PHE A 147 -1.56 8.25 -12.73
N ILE A 148 -1.27 6.96 -12.89
CA ILE A 148 -1.61 5.94 -11.90
C ILE A 148 -0.82 6.14 -10.61
N ILE A 149 0.47 6.46 -10.70
CA ILE A 149 1.33 6.76 -9.54
C ILE A 149 0.77 7.98 -8.79
N ASN A 150 0.41 9.05 -9.50
CA ASN A 150 -0.19 10.24 -8.88
C ASN A 150 -1.52 9.92 -8.20
N LEU A 151 -2.41 9.18 -8.88
CA LEU A 151 -3.71 8.79 -8.33
C LEU A 151 -3.55 7.95 -7.06
N ALA A 152 -2.65 6.97 -7.08
CA ALA A 152 -2.34 6.12 -5.93
C ALA A 152 -1.75 6.96 -4.78
N THR A 153 -0.83 7.86 -5.06
CA THR A 153 -0.22 8.75 -4.05
C THR A 153 -1.28 9.64 -3.40
N ILE A 154 -2.18 10.25 -4.19
CA ILE A 154 -3.29 11.06 -3.67
C ILE A 154 -4.23 10.20 -2.79
N ALA A 155 -4.57 9.00 -3.24
CA ALA A 155 -5.42 8.09 -2.47
C ALA A 155 -4.76 7.69 -1.14
N LEU A 156 -3.44 7.49 -1.10
CA LEU A 156 -2.68 7.22 0.13
C LEU A 156 -2.64 8.43 1.07
N ILE A 157 -2.50 9.64 0.54
CA ILE A 157 -2.57 10.88 1.35
C ILE A 157 -3.97 11.02 1.98
N ILE A 158 -5.03 10.79 1.21
CA ILE A 158 -6.41 10.82 1.73
C ILE A 158 -6.60 9.71 2.78
N ALA A 159 -6.08 8.50 2.53
CA ALA A 159 -6.12 7.40 3.49
C ALA A 159 -5.39 7.76 4.80
N LEU A 160 -4.24 8.45 4.71
CA LEU A 160 -3.49 8.93 5.87
C LEU A 160 -4.32 9.90 6.72
N LEU A 161 -5.00 10.87 6.08
CA LEU A 161 -5.85 11.83 6.79
C LEU A 161 -7.02 11.15 7.52
N PHE A 162 -7.70 10.20 6.85
CA PHE A 162 -8.76 9.41 7.47
C PHE A 162 -8.25 8.52 8.60
N GLY A 163 -7.11 7.85 8.40
CA GLY A 163 -6.48 6.98 9.39
C GLY A 163 -6.07 7.74 10.65
N ALA A 164 -5.41 8.89 10.47
CA ALA A 164 -5.01 9.77 11.56
C ALA A 164 -6.22 10.31 12.34
N TYR A 165 -7.24 10.83 11.64
CA TYR A 165 -8.44 11.37 12.28
C TYR A 165 -9.17 10.33 13.14
N VAL A 166 -9.41 9.14 12.58
CA VAL A 166 -10.15 8.07 13.29
C VAL A 166 -9.31 7.48 14.43
N GLY A 167 -8.00 7.31 14.19
CA GLY A 167 -7.08 6.78 15.20
C GLY A 167 -6.98 7.68 16.42
N MET A 168 -6.72 8.98 16.23
CA MET A 168 -6.65 9.95 17.33
C MET A 168 -7.96 10.05 18.12
N LYS A 169 -9.12 10.01 17.45
CA LYS A 169 -10.43 10.04 18.12
C LYS A 169 -10.70 8.79 18.96
N LYS A 170 -10.05 7.68 18.67
CA LYS A 170 -10.26 6.41 19.39
C LYS A 170 -9.29 6.22 20.55
N GLU A 171 -8.11 6.81 20.47
CA GLU A 171 -7.08 6.71 21.52
C GLU A 171 -7.24 7.78 22.61
N ASN A 172 -8.01 8.86 22.36
CA ASN A 172 -8.50 9.82 23.34
C ASN A 172 -9.85 9.36 23.94
#